data_8a7115b9fb7ec2ab39d796bfbe388039
#
_entry.id   8a7115b9fb7ec2ab39d796bfbe388039
#
_cell.length_a   1.000
_cell.length_b   1.000
_cell.length_c   1.000
_cell.angle_alpha   90.00
_cell.angle_beta   90.00
_cell.angle_gamma   90.00
#
_symmetry.space_group_name_H-M   'P 1'
#
loop_
_entity.id
_entity.type
_entity.pdbx_description
1 polymer ?
#
loop_
_entity_poly.entity_id
_entity_poly.type
_entity_poly.pdbx_seq_one_letter_code
_entity_poly.pdbx_strand_id
1 'polypeptide(L)'
;MKKTITFGIPCYNSAAYMDKCIQSILVGSDYADDVQIVIVDDGSAKDDTPAKADEWQQRYPDIVKAVHQENGGHGVAVMKAVANADGVYFKNIDSDDWADADALKALLAKLREFIAADEQVDLVLTNYVYEHVEDDTRNAVNYRRELPVGRVFGWNEIGHFKMWKYLLMHALTYRTETLRRANLQMPPHTFYVDNIYAYVPFPLCHSLYYLDVDLYRYFIGREDQSVNEKVLTSRVDHYWRVARIMMQAYHVYDDIDSPQLRSYMMNYFTIIMAICSVFSKLSDREDAMDQLEALWRELREYDERMYRRAKHGVVGTATNLPSGLGKKITIGGYRLAQKVVKFN
;
A
#
# COMPACT_ATOMS: atom_id res chain seq x y z
N MET A 1 19.64 -7.78 -20.72
CA MET A 1 18.40 -8.53 -20.40
C MET A 1 17.56 -7.70 -19.46
N LYS A 2 16.24 -7.84 -19.47
CA LYS A 2 15.40 -7.20 -18.43
C LYS A 2 15.66 -7.89 -17.10
N LYS A 3 15.71 -7.13 -16.01
CA LYS A 3 15.79 -7.69 -14.65
C LYS A 3 14.50 -8.45 -14.32
N THR A 4 14.59 -9.43 -13.45
CA THR A 4 13.39 -10.16 -12.96
C THR A 4 12.49 -9.24 -12.17
N ILE A 5 13.05 -8.46 -11.25
CA ILE A 5 12.31 -7.54 -10.38
C ILE A 5 13.06 -6.22 -10.15
N THR A 6 12.30 -5.12 -10.04
CA THR A 6 12.79 -3.86 -9.50
C THR A 6 12.17 -3.62 -8.12
N PHE A 7 13.00 -3.34 -7.14
CA PHE A 7 12.59 -2.77 -5.86
C PHE A 7 12.69 -1.26 -5.92
N GLY A 8 11.58 -0.57 -5.70
CA GLY A 8 11.56 0.89 -5.51
C GLY A 8 11.67 1.22 -4.03
N ILE A 9 12.64 2.04 -3.66
CA ILE A 9 12.87 2.47 -2.28
C ILE A 9 12.74 3.99 -2.22
N PRO A 10 11.54 4.53 -1.86
CA PRO A 10 11.38 5.94 -1.61
C PRO A 10 12.11 6.33 -0.32
N CYS A 11 12.97 7.33 -0.39
CA CYS A 11 13.79 7.81 0.71
C CYS A 11 13.56 9.30 0.96
N TYR A 12 13.30 9.69 2.19
CA TYR A 12 13.27 11.08 2.63
C TYR A 12 13.81 11.20 4.04
N ASN A 13 15.01 11.76 4.19
CA ASN A 13 15.75 11.79 5.45
C ASN A 13 15.83 10.38 6.10
N SER A 14 16.31 9.41 5.32
CA SER A 14 16.29 7.98 5.65
C SER A 14 17.67 7.38 5.88
N ALA A 15 18.72 8.20 5.98
CA ALA A 15 20.11 7.76 6.10
C ALA A 15 20.36 6.74 7.24
N ALA A 16 19.57 6.79 8.31
CA ALA A 16 19.67 5.89 9.44
C ALA A 16 19.11 4.47 9.16
N TYR A 17 18.23 4.31 8.16
CA TYR A 17 17.46 3.08 7.96
C TYR A 17 17.75 2.37 6.63
N MET A 18 18.00 3.14 5.55
CA MET A 18 18.07 2.64 4.18
C MET A 18 19.11 1.53 3.97
N ASP A 19 20.19 1.50 4.73
CA ASP A 19 21.23 0.48 4.62
C ASP A 19 20.68 -0.92 4.92
N LYS A 20 19.88 -1.06 5.98
CA LYS A 20 19.23 -2.33 6.34
C LYS A 20 18.27 -2.79 5.25
N CYS A 21 17.47 -1.88 4.71
CA CYS A 21 16.55 -2.17 3.61
C CYS A 21 17.30 -2.72 2.39
N ILE A 22 18.31 -1.99 1.90
CA ILE A 22 19.07 -2.34 0.70
C ILE A 22 19.82 -3.66 0.90
N GLN A 23 20.50 -3.83 2.04
CA GLN A 23 21.23 -5.05 2.37
C GLN A 23 20.32 -6.27 2.39
N SER A 24 19.11 -6.17 2.93
CA SER A 24 18.16 -7.28 3.00
C SER A 24 17.77 -7.81 1.61
N ILE A 25 17.69 -6.92 0.63
CA ILE A 25 17.41 -7.26 -0.76
C ILE A 25 18.62 -7.94 -1.41
N LEU A 26 19.81 -7.40 -1.17
CA LEU A 26 21.06 -7.93 -1.73
C LEU A 26 21.42 -9.31 -1.19
N VAL A 27 21.21 -9.58 0.11
CA VAL A 27 21.49 -10.89 0.72
C VAL A 27 20.52 -11.97 0.22
N GLY A 28 19.29 -11.62 -0.08
CA GLY A 28 18.27 -12.57 -0.55
C GLY A 28 18.33 -12.90 -2.04
N SER A 29 19.17 -12.21 -2.83
CA SER A 29 19.21 -12.34 -4.29
C SER A 29 20.52 -12.97 -4.77
N ASP A 30 20.46 -13.74 -5.88
CA ASP A 30 21.65 -14.19 -6.64
C ASP A 30 22.13 -13.08 -7.61
N TYR A 31 21.97 -11.86 -7.21
CA TYR A 31 22.56 -10.60 -7.68
C TYR A 31 22.18 -10.04 -9.08
N ALA A 32 23.22 -9.74 -9.88
CA ALA A 32 23.23 -8.75 -10.94
C ALA A 32 22.20 -8.95 -12.05
N ASP A 33 21.80 -10.17 -12.35
CA ASP A 33 20.89 -10.45 -13.47
C ASP A 33 19.40 -10.36 -13.09
N ASP A 34 19.09 -10.51 -11.81
CA ASP A 34 17.69 -10.60 -11.37
C ASP A 34 17.12 -9.32 -10.78
N VAL A 35 17.91 -8.60 -10.00
CA VAL A 35 17.41 -7.51 -9.17
C VAL A 35 17.93 -6.17 -9.65
N GLN A 36 17.02 -5.21 -9.71
CA GLN A 36 17.32 -3.80 -9.72
C GLN A 36 16.78 -3.17 -8.43
N ILE A 37 17.53 -2.24 -7.85
CA ILE A 37 17.10 -1.39 -6.74
C ILE A 37 17.11 0.04 -7.24
N VAL A 38 15.96 0.71 -7.21
CA VAL A 38 15.84 2.13 -7.53
C VAL A 38 15.64 2.89 -6.22
N ILE A 39 16.67 3.55 -5.75
CA ILE A 39 16.63 4.44 -4.59
C ILE A 39 16.16 5.81 -5.10
N VAL A 40 15.04 6.29 -4.59
CA VAL A 40 14.56 7.64 -4.92
C VAL A 40 14.71 8.53 -3.70
N ASP A 41 15.72 9.39 -3.73
CA ASP A 41 15.85 10.46 -2.76
C ASP A 41 14.88 11.60 -3.10
N ASP A 42 13.88 11.78 -2.26
CA ASP A 42 12.80 12.76 -2.41
C ASP A 42 13.17 14.11 -1.78
N GLY A 43 14.34 14.63 -2.14
CA GLY A 43 14.82 15.93 -1.71
C GLY A 43 15.19 15.97 -0.23
N SER A 44 15.92 14.98 0.26
CA SER A 44 16.44 14.95 1.63
C SER A 44 17.43 16.07 1.86
N ALA A 45 17.21 16.87 2.91
CA ALA A 45 18.04 18.02 3.25
C ALA A 45 18.52 18.03 4.71
N LYS A 46 18.13 17.02 5.51
CA LYS A 46 18.41 16.99 6.94
C LYS A 46 19.43 15.94 7.35
N ASP A 47 19.79 15.05 6.42
CA ASP A 47 20.73 13.95 6.67
C ASP A 47 21.48 13.57 5.36
N ASP A 48 22.34 12.56 5.44
CA ASP A 48 23.20 12.10 4.36
C ASP A 48 22.50 11.12 3.39
N THR A 49 21.17 11.07 3.33
CA THR A 49 20.42 10.18 2.41
C THR A 49 20.89 10.30 0.97
N PRO A 50 21.07 11.52 0.36
CA PRO A 50 21.52 11.62 -1.02
C PRO A 50 22.91 11.01 -1.24
N ALA A 51 23.87 11.33 -0.36
CA ALA A 51 25.23 10.82 -0.46
C ALA A 51 25.27 9.27 -0.33
N LYS A 52 24.49 8.72 0.61
CA LYS A 52 24.36 7.26 0.77
C LYS A 52 23.73 6.58 -0.46
N ALA A 53 22.74 7.19 -1.08
CA ALA A 53 22.16 6.67 -2.32
C ALA A 53 23.22 6.56 -3.43
N ASP A 54 24.04 7.58 -3.59
CA ASP A 54 25.16 7.60 -4.54
C ASP A 54 26.24 6.57 -4.19
N GLU A 55 26.60 6.41 -2.91
CA GLU A 55 27.54 5.37 -2.44
C GLU A 55 27.04 3.96 -2.78
N TRP A 56 25.75 3.69 -2.56
CA TRP A 56 25.15 2.40 -2.93
C TRP A 56 25.22 2.18 -4.43
N GLN A 57 24.91 3.18 -5.27
CA GLN A 57 25.03 3.08 -6.72
C GLN A 57 26.49 2.85 -7.16
N GLN A 58 27.46 3.55 -6.57
CA GLN A 58 28.89 3.36 -6.87
C GLN A 58 29.35 1.94 -6.52
N ARG A 59 28.87 1.40 -5.40
CA ARG A 59 29.24 0.06 -4.93
C ARG A 59 28.60 -1.05 -5.74
N TYR A 60 27.40 -0.85 -6.27
CA TYR A 60 26.63 -1.85 -7.02
C TYR A 60 26.02 -1.25 -8.30
N PRO A 61 26.85 -0.78 -9.26
CA PRO A 61 26.39 0.01 -10.41
C PRO A 61 25.44 -0.75 -11.36
N ASP A 62 25.53 -2.08 -11.39
CA ASP A 62 24.66 -2.92 -12.24
C ASP A 62 23.32 -3.29 -11.57
N ILE A 63 23.16 -2.97 -10.28
CA ILE A 63 21.98 -3.34 -9.48
C ILE A 63 21.27 -2.11 -8.95
N VAL A 64 22.00 -1.13 -8.43
CA VAL A 64 21.47 0.03 -7.75
C VAL A 64 21.48 1.25 -8.66
N LYS A 65 20.34 1.93 -8.72
CA LYS A 65 20.18 3.23 -9.40
C LYS A 65 19.70 4.26 -8.39
N ALA A 66 20.49 5.28 -8.14
CA ALA A 66 20.11 6.45 -7.36
C ALA A 66 19.39 7.46 -8.27
N VAL A 67 18.30 8.00 -7.79
CA VAL A 67 17.51 9.04 -8.46
C VAL A 67 17.19 10.13 -7.46
N HIS A 68 17.59 11.36 -7.73
CA HIS A 68 17.28 12.51 -6.89
C HIS A 68 16.18 13.35 -7.51
N GLN A 69 15.28 13.86 -6.69
CA GLN A 69 14.21 14.76 -7.12
C GLN A 69 13.94 15.82 -6.05
N GLU A 70 13.26 16.90 -6.44
CA GLU A 70 12.65 17.80 -5.47
C GLU A 70 11.58 17.05 -4.68
N ASN A 71 11.41 17.41 -3.40
CA ASN A 71 10.45 16.74 -2.54
C ASN A 71 9.03 16.83 -3.11
N GLY A 72 8.49 15.69 -3.48
CA GLY A 72 7.11 15.52 -3.98
C GLY A 72 6.25 14.69 -3.04
N GLY A 73 6.85 14.09 -2.02
CA GLY A 73 6.20 13.15 -1.10
C GLY A 73 6.24 11.71 -1.58
N HIS A 74 5.94 10.79 -0.65
CA HIS A 74 6.09 9.35 -0.82
C HIS A 74 5.52 8.81 -2.14
N GLY A 75 4.27 9.14 -2.50
CA GLY A 75 3.65 8.63 -3.73
C GLY A 75 4.37 9.05 -5.01
N VAL A 76 4.87 10.30 -5.05
CA VAL A 76 5.63 10.80 -6.20
C VAL A 76 6.96 10.06 -6.31
N ALA A 77 7.63 9.80 -5.18
CA ALA A 77 8.87 9.01 -5.16
C ALA A 77 8.64 7.55 -5.60
N VAL A 78 7.55 6.91 -5.17
CA VAL A 78 7.15 5.57 -5.65
C VAL A 78 6.96 5.57 -7.17
N MET A 79 6.23 6.54 -7.72
CA MET A 79 6.01 6.63 -9.17
C MET A 79 7.30 6.93 -9.94
N LYS A 80 8.22 7.68 -9.34
CA LYS A 80 9.55 7.90 -9.90
C LYS A 80 10.35 6.60 -9.98
N ALA A 81 10.25 5.74 -8.95
CA ALA A 81 10.85 4.41 -8.97
C ALA A 81 10.23 3.52 -10.07
N VAL A 82 8.90 3.52 -10.21
CA VAL A 82 8.18 2.77 -11.27
C VAL A 82 8.63 3.23 -12.67
N ALA A 83 8.79 4.54 -12.87
CA ALA A 83 9.27 5.10 -14.14
C ALA A 83 10.70 4.65 -14.49
N ASN A 84 11.55 4.41 -13.48
CA ASN A 84 12.93 3.97 -13.62
C ASN A 84 13.12 2.45 -13.50
N ALA A 85 12.04 1.68 -13.42
CA ALA A 85 12.09 0.24 -13.26
C ALA A 85 12.45 -0.47 -14.57
N ASP A 86 13.45 -1.35 -14.54
CA ASP A 86 13.87 -2.21 -15.66
C ASP A 86 13.38 -3.66 -15.46
N GLY A 87 12.89 -4.00 -14.27
CA GLY A 87 12.38 -5.33 -13.94
C GLY A 87 11.05 -5.65 -14.61
N VAL A 88 10.84 -6.93 -14.92
CA VAL A 88 9.54 -7.43 -15.38
C VAL A 88 8.48 -7.22 -14.30
N TYR A 89 8.88 -7.37 -13.04
CA TYR A 89 8.06 -7.10 -11.86
C TYR A 89 8.58 -5.91 -11.08
N PHE A 90 7.68 -5.28 -10.32
CA PHE A 90 7.98 -4.14 -9.44
C PHE A 90 7.39 -4.37 -8.05
N LYS A 91 8.19 -4.11 -7.02
CA LYS A 91 7.77 -4.08 -5.63
C LYS A 91 8.26 -2.81 -4.96
N ASN A 92 7.37 -2.07 -4.30
CA ASN A 92 7.78 -1.02 -3.39
C ASN A 92 8.19 -1.61 -2.05
N ILE A 93 9.26 -1.05 -1.46
CA ILE A 93 9.66 -1.32 -0.09
C ILE A 93 10.08 0.00 0.55
N ASP A 94 9.52 0.32 1.70
CA ASP A 94 9.81 1.58 2.38
C ASP A 94 11.21 1.53 3.01
N SER A 95 11.89 2.66 3.06
CA SER A 95 13.31 2.73 3.41
C SER A 95 13.65 2.33 4.85
N ASP A 96 12.64 2.29 5.73
CA ASP A 96 12.75 1.85 7.13
C ASP A 96 12.34 0.38 7.34
N ASP A 97 11.86 -0.30 6.29
CA ASP A 97 11.45 -1.69 6.28
C ASP A 97 12.51 -2.59 5.65
N TRP A 98 12.30 -3.92 5.64
CA TRP A 98 13.24 -4.86 5.02
C TRP A 98 12.54 -6.11 4.48
N ALA A 99 13.24 -6.85 3.63
CA ALA A 99 12.80 -8.13 3.10
C ALA A 99 13.39 -9.30 3.91
N ASP A 100 12.61 -10.37 4.05
CA ASP A 100 13.13 -11.66 4.52
C ASP A 100 13.92 -12.34 3.39
N ALA A 101 15.14 -12.78 3.68
CA ALA A 101 16.05 -13.31 2.66
C ALA A 101 15.55 -14.60 2.02
N ASP A 102 14.99 -15.53 2.80
CA ASP A 102 14.53 -16.82 2.27
C ASP A 102 13.22 -16.67 1.51
N ALA A 103 12.33 -15.81 2.01
CA ALA A 103 11.09 -15.45 1.30
C ALA A 103 11.39 -14.72 -0.01
N LEU A 104 12.41 -13.86 -0.05
CA LEU A 104 12.86 -13.19 -1.27
C LEU A 104 13.40 -14.18 -2.30
N LYS A 105 14.22 -15.17 -1.88
CA LYS A 105 14.69 -16.24 -2.77
C LYS A 105 13.52 -17.02 -3.36
N ALA A 106 12.53 -17.37 -2.55
CA ALA A 106 11.32 -18.06 -3.02
C ALA A 106 10.53 -17.23 -4.04
N LEU A 107 10.37 -15.91 -3.79
CA LEU A 107 9.73 -15.00 -4.74
C LEU A 107 10.51 -14.94 -6.06
N LEU A 108 11.82 -14.72 -6.03
CA LEU A 108 12.66 -14.66 -7.23
C LEU A 108 12.59 -15.94 -8.05
N ALA A 109 12.67 -17.11 -7.39
CA ALA A 109 12.52 -18.40 -8.06
C ALA A 109 11.18 -18.50 -8.80
N LYS A 110 10.08 -18.09 -8.16
CA LYS A 110 8.75 -18.11 -8.78
C LYS A 110 8.60 -17.10 -9.93
N LEU A 111 9.13 -15.90 -9.80
CA LEU A 111 9.09 -14.90 -10.87
C LEU A 111 9.91 -15.35 -12.10
N ARG A 112 11.07 -16.02 -11.88
CA ARG A 112 11.86 -16.61 -12.97
C ARG A 112 11.10 -17.72 -13.69
N GLU A 113 10.35 -18.57 -12.97
CA GLU A 113 9.48 -19.60 -13.58
C GLU A 113 8.44 -18.96 -14.50
N PHE A 114 7.75 -17.92 -14.05
CA PHE A 114 6.76 -17.21 -14.88
C PHE A 114 7.39 -16.60 -16.12
N ILE A 115 8.55 -15.95 -15.98
CA ILE A 115 9.26 -15.35 -17.12
C ILE A 115 9.72 -16.42 -18.12
N ALA A 116 10.27 -17.53 -17.63
CA ALA A 116 10.76 -18.64 -18.48
C ALA A 116 9.63 -19.36 -19.20
N ALA A 117 8.44 -19.46 -18.59
CA ALA A 117 7.24 -20.05 -19.17
C ALA A 117 6.43 -19.07 -20.03
N ASP A 118 6.85 -17.80 -20.17
CA ASP A 118 6.08 -16.71 -20.75
C ASP A 118 4.66 -16.57 -20.12
N GLU A 119 4.55 -16.96 -18.85
CA GLU A 119 3.31 -16.86 -18.09
C GLU A 119 3.14 -15.45 -17.53
N GLN A 120 2.13 -14.74 -18.02
CA GLN A 120 1.91 -13.34 -17.67
C GLN A 120 1.06 -13.23 -16.40
N VAL A 121 1.70 -13.28 -15.23
CA VAL A 121 1.06 -13.01 -13.95
C VAL A 121 1.12 -11.52 -13.66
N ASP A 122 -0.05 -10.86 -13.52
CA ASP A 122 -0.14 -9.41 -13.33
C ASP A 122 0.20 -8.98 -11.89
N LEU A 123 -0.15 -9.83 -10.90
CA LEU A 123 0.03 -9.53 -9.49
C LEU A 123 0.44 -10.78 -8.71
N VAL A 124 1.61 -10.73 -8.11
CA VAL A 124 2.05 -11.72 -7.12
C VAL A 124 1.86 -11.15 -5.73
N LEU A 125 1.17 -11.93 -4.89
CA LEU A 125 0.84 -11.58 -3.52
C LEU A 125 1.73 -12.38 -2.56
N THR A 126 2.24 -11.72 -1.52
CA THR A 126 2.99 -12.34 -0.42
C THR A 126 2.44 -11.86 0.92
N ASN A 127 2.85 -12.51 2.00
CA ASN A 127 2.56 -12.03 3.35
C ASN A 127 3.46 -10.85 3.70
N TYR A 128 3.07 -10.15 4.76
CA TYR A 128 3.93 -9.20 5.46
C TYR A 128 3.83 -9.41 6.98
N VAL A 129 4.84 -8.94 7.69
CA VAL A 129 4.97 -9.15 9.13
C VAL A 129 5.17 -7.81 9.82
N TYR A 130 4.34 -7.48 10.77
CA TYR A 130 4.59 -6.39 11.70
C TYR A 130 5.71 -6.80 12.67
N GLU A 131 6.80 -6.07 12.65
CA GLU A 131 7.98 -6.26 13.51
C GLU A 131 7.97 -5.19 14.61
N HIS A 132 7.51 -5.56 15.78
CA HIS A 132 7.55 -4.69 16.98
C HIS A 132 8.91 -4.84 17.65
N VAL A 133 9.84 -3.96 17.30
CA VAL A 133 11.25 -4.08 17.72
C VAL A 133 11.43 -3.83 19.21
N GLU A 134 10.55 -3.03 19.85
CA GLU A 134 10.64 -2.69 21.26
C GLU A 134 10.34 -3.88 22.20
N ASP A 135 9.40 -4.76 21.82
CA ASP A 135 8.98 -5.91 22.63
C ASP A 135 9.30 -7.26 21.97
N ASP A 136 10.06 -7.25 20.85
CA ASP A 136 10.46 -8.42 20.05
C ASP A 136 9.26 -9.31 19.68
N THR A 137 8.11 -8.69 19.41
CA THR A 137 6.93 -9.44 18.94
C THR A 137 6.72 -9.31 17.45
N ARG A 138 6.13 -10.36 16.85
CA ARG A 138 5.89 -10.45 15.40
C ARG A 138 4.47 -10.87 15.11
N ASN A 139 3.82 -10.17 14.18
CA ASN A 139 2.47 -10.49 13.76
C ASN A 139 2.42 -10.62 12.24
N ALA A 140 2.34 -11.85 11.73
CA ALA A 140 2.22 -12.12 10.30
C ALA A 140 0.79 -11.92 9.80
N VAL A 141 0.64 -11.18 8.71
CA VAL A 141 -0.61 -11.04 7.97
C VAL A 141 -0.53 -11.91 6.73
N ASN A 142 -1.33 -12.97 6.67
CA ASN A 142 -1.40 -13.90 5.54
C ASN A 142 -2.82 -13.95 4.95
N TYR A 143 -2.94 -14.49 3.75
CA TYR A 143 -4.19 -14.52 2.99
C TYR A 143 -4.64 -15.93 2.61
N ARG A 144 -4.17 -16.98 3.33
CA ARG A 144 -4.45 -18.41 3.05
C ARG A 144 -5.93 -18.77 3.00
N ARG A 145 -6.78 -18.00 3.70
CA ARG A 145 -8.22 -18.24 3.75
C ARG A 145 -8.98 -17.51 2.64
N GLU A 146 -8.38 -16.45 2.12
CA GLU A 146 -8.99 -15.55 1.15
C GLU A 146 -8.50 -15.78 -0.27
N LEU A 147 -7.28 -16.35 -0.43
CA LEU A 147 -6.64 -16.50 -1.73
C LEU A 147 -6.21 -17.95 -1.98
N PRO A 148 -6.36 -18.45 -3.22
CA PRO A 148 -5.77 -19.72 -3.63
C PRO A 148 -4.25 -19.69 -3.51
N VAL A 149 -3.67 -20.70 -2.84
CA VAL A 149 -2.22 -20.79 -2.58
C VAL A 149 -1.54 -21.56 -3.71
N GLY A 150 -0.40 -21.07 -4.20
CA GLY A 150 0.54 -21.82 -5.03
C GLY A 150 0.08 -22.12 -6.47
N ARG A 151 -0.95 -21.45 -6.94
CA ARG A 151 -1.41 -21.51 -8.35
C ARG A 151 -1.83 -20.15 -8.85
N VAL A 152 -1.89 -19.97 -10.16
CA VAL A 152 -2.46 -18.80 -10.80
C VAL A 152 -3.98 -18.86 -10.68
N PHE A 153 -4.61 -17.69 -10.44
CA PHE A 153 -6.06 -17.55 -10.30
C PHE A 153 -6.52 -16.16 -10.74
N GLY A 154 -7.82 -16.01 -10.96
CA GLY A 154 -8.48 -14.73 -11.22
C GLY A 154 -9.28 -14.22 -10.04
N TRP A 155 -9.75 -12.98 -10.12
CA TRP A 155 -10.56 -12.38 -9.04
C TRP A 155 -11.84 -13.12 -8.71
N ASN A 156 -12.41 -13.89 -9.65
CA ASN A 156 -13.61 -14.70 -9.41
C ASN A 156 -13.36 -15.93 -8.50
N GLU A 157 -12.12 -16.21 -8.17
CA GLU A 157 -11.72 -17.35 -7.35
C GLU A 157 -11.32 -16.96 -5.92
N ILE A 158 -11.31 -15.66 -5.61
CA ILE A 158 -11.00 -15.22 -4.25
C ILE A 158 -12.13 -15.53 -3.28
N GLY A 159 -11.76 -15.84 -2.04
CA GLY A 159 -12.68 -16.01 -0.93
C GLY A 159 -13.19 -14.67 -0.37
N HIS A 160 -13.94 -14.76 0.71
CA HIS A 160 -14.49 -13.59 1.38
C HIS A 160 -13.43 -12.91 2.26
N PHE A 161 -13.09 -11.68 1.92
CA PHE A 161 -12.27 -10.82 2.78
C PHE A 161 -13.13 -10.20 3.89
N LYS A 162 -12.68 -10.35 5.12
CA LYS A 162 -13.26 -9.58 6.22
C LYS A 162 -13.06 -8.09 5.98
N MET A 163 -13.99 -7.24 6.42
CA MET A 163 -13.99 -5.80 6.18
C MET A 163 -12.66 -5.12 6.53
N TRP A 164 -12.02 -5.52 7.64
CA TRP A 164 -10.75 -4.96 8.12
C TRP A 164 -9.50 -5.64 7.56
N LYS A 165 -9.63 -6.65 6.72
CA LYS A 165 -8.52 -7.38 6.11
C LYS A 165 -8.48 -7.05 4.62
N TYR A 166 -7.57 -6.20 4.22
CA TYR A 166 -7.39 -5.80 2.83
C TYR A 166 -5.91 -5.89 2.43
N LEU A 167 -5.67 -5.91 1.14
CA LEU A 167 -4.33 -6.02 0.55
C LEU A 167 -3.64 -4.67 0.64
N LEU A 168 -2.59 -4.58 1.43
CA LEU A 168 -1.74 -3.40 1.52
C LEU A 168 -0.59 -3.47 0.50
N MET A 169 0.01 -2.33 0.19
CA MET A 169 1.17 -2.19 -0.69
C MET A 169 2.28 -3.20 -0.36
N HIS A 170 2.49 -3.48 0.93
CA HIS A 170 3.49 -4.42 1.45
C HIS A 170 3.35 -5.84 0.88
N ALA A 171 2.11 -6.28 0.60
CA ALA A 171 1.83 -7.60 0.05
C ALA A 171 1.99 -7.68 -1.49
N LEU A 172 2.06 -6.55 -2.20
CA LEU A 172 1.89 -6.48 -3.64
C LEU A 172 3.22 -6.46 -4.38
N THR A 173 3.33 -7.32 -5.40
CA THR A 173 4.38 -7.31 -6.41
C THR A 173 3.70 -7.33 -7.77
N TYR A 174 3.68 -6.19 -8.44
CA TYR A 174 3.01 -6.04 -9.73
C TYR A 174 3.91 -6.39 -10.90
N ARG A 175 3.34 -6.90 -11.99
CA ARG A 175 3.99 -6.81 -13.29
C ARG A 175 4.17 -5.31 -13.60
N THR A 176 5.39 -4.90 -13.90
CA THR A 176 5.75 -3.48 -14.08
C THR A 176 4.87 -2.80 -15.14
N GLU A 177 4.58 -3.51 -16.23
CA GLU A 177 3.74 -3.00 -17.31
C GLU A 177 2.29 -2.77 -16.85
N THR A 178 1.72 -3.69 -16.06
CA THR A 178 0.37 -3.54 -15.50
C THR A 178 0.29 -2.32 -14.59
N LEU A 179 1.30 -2.12 -13.74
CA LEU A 179 1.38 -0.95 -12.88
C LEU A 179 1.53 0.37 -13.67
N ARG A 180 2.33 0.36 -14.75
CA ARG A 180 2.45 1.52 -15.65
C ARG A 180 1.15 1.84 -16.37
N ARG A 181 0.42 0.82 -16.86
CA ARG A 181 -0.90 1.01 -17.49
C ARG A 181 -1.94 1.59 -16.55
N ALA A 182 -1.81 1.33 -15.24
CA ALA A 182 -2.69 1.92 -14.24
C ALA A 182 -2.60 3.45 -14.17
N ASN A 183 -1.53 4.04 -14.70
CA ASN A 183 -1.33 5.50 -14.79
C ASN A 183 -1.68 6.23 -13.49
N LEU A 184 -1.16 5.72 -12.38
CA LEU A 184 -1.50 6.18 -11.04
C LEU A 184 -1.22 7.67 -10.87
N GLN A 185 -2.23 8.41 -10.46
CA GLN A 185 -2.11 9.83 -10.11
C GLN A 185 -1.86 9.96 -8.61
N MET A 186 -0.59 10.04 -8.23
CA MET A 186 -0.20 10.22 -6.83
C MET A 186 -0.14 11.69 -6.48
N PRO A 187 -1.03 12.18 -5.60
CA PRO A 187 -1.03 13.58 -5.20
C PRO A 187 0.26 13.90 -4.42
N PRO A 188 0.94 15.02 -4.73
CA PRO A 188 2.15 15.42 -4.03
C PRO A 188 1.86 15.70 -2.54
N HIS A 189 2.89 15.52 -1.70
CA HIS A 189 2.84 15.78 -0.26
C HIS A 189 1.62 15.18 0.46
N THR A 190 1.21 13.97 0.03
CA THR A 190 0.03 13.30 0.58
C THR A 190 0.44 11.96 1.18
N PHE A 191 0.03 11.72 2.41
CA PHE A 191 0.17 10.42 3.09
C PHE A 191 -0.97 9.48 2.71
N TYR A 192 -0.82 8.20 3.02
CA TYR A 192 -1.85 7.16 2.79
C TYR A 192 -2.12 6.87 1.30
N VAL A 193 -1.22 7.29 0.42
CA VAL A 193 -1.29 7.03 -1.04
C VAL A 193 -1.02 5.57 -1.41
N ASP A 194 -0.51 4.77 -0.48
CA ASP A 194 -0.43 3.31 -0.52
C ASP A 194 -1.79 2.67 -0.81
N ASN A 195 -2.89 3.30 -0.36
CA ASN A 195 -4.25 2.87 -0.69
C ASN A 195 -4.60 3.09 -2.17
N ILE A 196 -4.11 4.16 -2.79
CA ILE A 196 -4.25 4.39 -4.24
C ILE A 196 -3.44 3.35 -5.01
N TYR A 197 -2.17 3.14 -4.58
CA TYR A 197 -1.26 2.15 -5.15
C TYR A 197 -1.83 0.72 -5.13
N ALA A 198 -2.53 0.37 -4.05
CA ALA A 198 -3.16 -0.94 -3.95
C ALA A 198 -4.47 -1.00 -4.76
N TYR A 199 -5.36 -0.01 -4.62
CA TYR A 199 -6.73 -0.08 -5.10
C TYR A 199 -6.86 0.09 -6.62
N VAL A 200 -6.19 1.10 -7.19
CA VAL A 200 -6.41 1.49 -8.58
C VAL A 200 -5.94 0.44 -9.60
N PRO A 201 -4.82 -0.30 -9.41
CA PRO A 201 -4.40 -1.29 -10.39
C PRO A 201 -5.20 -2.60 -10.39
N PHE A 202 -5.98 -2.91 -9.34
CA PHE A 202 -6.63 -4.23 -9.23
C PHE A 202 -7.49 -4.64 -10.42
N PRO A 203 -8.32 -3.78 -11.02
CA PRO A 203 -9.11 -4.15 -12.19
C PRO A 203 -8.28 -4.47 -13.44
N LEU A 204 -7.03 -4.02 -13.50
CA LEU A 204 -6.09 -4.30 -14.58
C LEU A 204 -5.30 -5.59 -14.38
N CYS A 205 -5.40 -6.20 -13.21
CA CYS A 205 -4.77 -7.48 -12.88
C CYS A 205 -5.75 -8.62 -13.17
N HIS A 206 -5.55 -9.34 -14.25
CA HIS A 206 -6.42 -10.46 -14.64
C HIS A 206 -5.92 -11.80 -14.12
N SER A 207 -4.60 -11.91 -13.89
CA SER A 207 -3.92 -13.10 -13.40
C SER A 207 -3.15 -12.80 -12.11
N LEU A 208 -3.49 -13.54 -11.07
CA LEU A 208 -2.94 -13.38 -9.73
C LEU A 208 -2.24 -14.66 -9.28
N TYR A 209 -1.25 -14.54 -8.42
CA TYR A 209 -0.62 -15.65 -7.76
C TYR A 209 -0.38 -15.30 -6.29
N TYR A 210 -0.72 -16.20 -5.38
CA TYR A 210 -0.42 -16.04 -3.97
C TYR A 210 0.70 -17.00 -3.55
N LEU A 211 1.86 -16.43 -3.27
CA LEU A 211 3.02 -17.10 -2.69
C LEU A 211 2.98 -16.89 -1.17
N ASP A 212 2.71 -17.97 -0.45
CA ASP A 212 2.51 -17.94 1.00
C ASP A 212 3.85 -17.91 1.74
N VAL A 213 4.55 -16.79 1.66
CA VAL A 213 5.81 -16.52 2.35
C VAL A 213 5.78 -15.14 3.02
N ASP A 214 6.44 -15.01 4.15
CA ASP A 214 6.49 -13.82 4.99
C ASP A 214 7.60 -12.86 4.52
N LEU A 215 7.39 -12.23 3.35
CA LEU A 215 8.43 -11.49 2.63
C LEU A 215 8.73 -10.11 3.23
N TYR A 216 7.71 -9.30 3.40
CA TYR A 216 7.88 -7.89 3.80
C TYR A 216 7.88 -7.78 5.31
N ARG A 217 8.92 -7.17 5.87
CA ARG A 217 9.10 -6.92 7.30
C ARG A 217 8.85 -5.45 7.59
N TYR A 218 7.68 -5.17 8.15
CA TYR A 218 7.21 -3.82 8.45
C TYR A 218 7.63 -3.42 9.87
N PHE A 219 8.49 -2.43 9.96
CA PHE A 219 8.99 -1.91 11.22
C PHE A 219 7.91 -1.11 11.97
N ILE A 220 7.61 -1.50 13.21
CA ILE A 220 6.71 -0.78 14.11
C ILE A 220 7.49 -0.37 15.37
N GLY A 221 7.27 0.87 15.85
CA GLY A 221 7.83 1.35 17.12
C GLY A 221 8.38 2.78 17.09
N ARG A 222 8.30 3.49 15.96
CA ARG A 222 8.70 4.91 15.90
C ARG A 222 7.52 5.84 16.26
N GLU A 223 7.78 6.86 17.07
CA GLU A 223 6.76 7.84 17.46
C GLU A 223 6.25 8.71 16.30
N ASP A 224 7.07 8.89 15.25
CA ASP A 224 6.78 9.72 14.09
C ASP A 224 6.07 8.97 12.94
N GLN A 225 5.77 7.67 13.12
CA GLN A 225 5.09 6.87 12.11
C GLN A 225 3.70 7.41 11.75
N SER A 226 3.36 7.32 10.47
CA SER A 226 2.10 7.82 9.89
C SER A 226 0.83 7.20 10.50
N VAL A 227 0.96 6.04 11.13
CA VAL A 227 -0.14 5.29 11.77
C VAL A 227 -0.49 5.77 13.19
N ASN A 228 0.29 6.69 13.78
CA ASN A 228 -0.01 7.26 15.09
C ASN A 228 -1.32 8.08 15.06
N GLU A 229 -2.24 7.87 16.02
CA GLU A 229 -3.56 8.52 16.07
C GLU A 229 -3.48 10.06 16.00
N LYS A 230 -2.50 10.69 16.67
CA LYS A 230 -2.30 12.14 16.61
C LYS A 230 -1.91 12.60 15.20
N VAL A 231 -1.09 11.80 14.51
CA VAL A 231 -0.69 12.08 13.12
C VAL A 231 -1.89 11.88 12.19
N LEU A 232 -2.66 10.80 12.35
CA LEU A 232 -3.86 10.51 11.57
C LEU A 232 -4.90 11.63 11.67
N THR A 233 -5.17 12.13 12.88
CA THR A 233 -6.16 13.19 13.11
C THR A 233 -5.72 14.55 12.56
N SER A 234 -4.43 14.87 12.66
CA SER A 234 -3.87 16.12 12.12
C SER A 234 -3.80 16.14 10.58
N ARG A 235 -3.80 14.97 9.95
CA ARG A 235 -3.69 14.79 8.48
C ARG A 235 -4.95 14.18 7.86
N VAL A 236 -6.10 14.39 8.45
CA VAL A 236 -7.36 13.84 7.93
C VAL A 236 -7.69 14.32 6.51
N ASP A 237 -7.24 15.50 6.12
CA ASP A 237 -7.38 16.03 4.76
C ASP A 237 -6.65 15.19 3.70
N HIS A 238 -5.57 14.49 4.07
CA HIS A 238 -4.91 13.53 3.19
C HIS A 238 -5.82 12.33 2.91
N TYR A 239 -6.53 11.82 3.92
CA TYR A 239 -7.52 10.75 3.71
C TYR A 239 -8.69 11.19 2.83
N TRP A 240 -9.18 12.44 2.97
CA TRP A 240 -10.24 12.94 2.07
C TRP A 240 -9.75 13.01 0.63
N ARG A 241 -8.48 13.42 0.41
CA ARG A 241 -7.87 13.47 -0.92
C ARG A 241 -7.73 12.07 -1.52
N VAL A 242 -7.21 11.13 -0.75
CA VAL A 242 -7.09 9.72 -1.16
C VAL A 242 -8.46 9.12 -1.47
N ALA A 243 -9.46 9.34 -0.61
CA ALA A 243 -10.82 8.85 -0.82
C ALA A 243 -11.44 9.39 -2.12
N ARG A 244 -11.23 10.68 -2.47
CA ARG A 244 -11.69 11.26 -3.75
C ARG A 244 -11.05 10.59 -4.95
N ILE A 245 -9.75 10.33 -4.91
CA ILE A 245 -9.03 9.65 -5.99
C ILE A 245 -9.53 8.21 -6.15
N MET A 246 -9.69 7.48 -5.06
CA MET A 246 -10.23 6.11 -5.10
C MET A 246 -11.68 6.08 -5.61
N MET A 247 -12.50 7.06 -5.19
CA MET A 247 -13.88 7.22 -5.65
C MET A 247 -13.95 7.42 -7.18
N GLN A 248 -13.12 8.34 -7.69
CA GLN A 248 -13.12 8.74 -9.09
C GLN A 248 -12.44 7.73 -10.02
N ALA A 249 -11.72 6.75 -9.46
CA ALA A 249 -11.03 5.74 -10.26
C ALA A 249 -12.00 4.83 -11.03
N TYR A 250 -13.14 4.47 -10.42
CA TYR A 250 -14.10 3.53 -11.01
C TYR A 250 -15.54 3.76 -10.54
N HIS A 251 -16.49 3.61 -11.44
CA HIS A 251 -17.87 3.25 -11.12
C HIS A 251 -17.92 1.75 -10.82
N VAL A 252 -17.63 1.38 -9.54
CA VAL A 252 -17.31 -0.01 -9.17
C VAL A 252 -18.36 -1.03 -9.62
N TYR A 253 -19.64 -0.62 -9.69
CA TYR A 253 -20.73 -1.50 -10.12
C TYR A 253 -20.85 -1.64 -11.64
N ASP A 254 -20.32 -0.69 -12.41
CA ASP A 254 -20.42 -0.68 -13.87
C ASP A 254 -19.10 -1.06 -14.54
N ASP A 255 -17.95 -0.68 -13.96
CA ASP A 255 -16.64 -0.87 -14.55
C ASP A 255 -15.97 -2.19 -14.16
N ILE A 256 -16.47 -2.87 -13.10
CA ILE A 256 -15.87 -4.10 -12.57
C ILE A 256 -16.75 -5.30 -12.84
N ASP A 257 -16.33 -6.17 -13.75
CA ASP A 257 -17.10 -7.37 -14.14
C ASP A 257 -17.14 -8.44 -13.05
N SER A 258 -16.00 -8.69 -12.37
CA SER A 258 -15.92 -9.72 -11.32
C SER A 258 -16.74 -9.32 -10.09
N PRO A 259 -17.77 -10.10 -9.71
CA PRO A 259 -18.54 -9.83 -8.50
C PRO A 259 -17.70 -9.87 -7.23
N GLN A 260 -16.69 -10.74 -7.17
CA GLN A 260 -15.80 -10.88 -6.03
C GLN A 260 -14.88 -9.66 -5.91
N LEU A 261 -14.26 -9.22 -7.02
CA LEU A 261 -13.45 -7.99 -7.04
C LEU A 261 -14.30 -6.77 -6.69
N ARG A 262 -15.50 -6.67 -7.27
CA ARG A 262 -16.46 -5.61 -6.98
C ARG A 262 -16.76 -5.52 -5.49
N SER A 263 -17.09 -6.66 -4.87
CA SER A 263 -17.36 -6.75 -3.43
C SER A 263 -16.13 -6.36 -2.60
N TYR A 264 -14.96 -6.84 -2.99
CA TYR A 264 -13.69 -6.53 -2.34
C TYR A 264 -13.37 -5.04 -2.41
N MET A 265 -13.43 -4.43 -3.61
CA MET A 265 -13.16 -3.01 -3.81
C MET A 265 -14.14 -2.12 -3.06
N MET A 266 -15.43 -2.47 -3.05
CA MET A 266 -16.43 -1.74 -2.26
C MET A 266 -16.19 -1.84 -0.75
N ASN A 267 -15.75 -2.99 -0.25
CA ASN A 267 -15.39 -3.14 1.16
C ASN A 267 -14.16 -2.28 1.49
N TYR A 268 -13.15 -2.31 0.65
CA TYR A 268 -11.94 -1.50 0.83
C TYR A 268 -12.29 0.01 0.84
N PHE A 269 -13.03 0.48 -0.18
CA PHE A 269 -13.47 1.87 -0.24
C PHE A 269 -14.33 2.27 0.97
N THR A 270 -15.21 1.37 1.43
CA THR A 270 -16.04 1.61 2.62
C THR A 270 -15.18 1.81 3.88
N ILE A 271 -14.08 1.08 4.03
CA ILE A 271 -13.15 1.28 5.15
C ILE A 271 -12.47 2.65 5.06
N ILE A 272 -12.01 3.07 3.88
CA ILE A 272 -11.42 4.40 3.71
C ILE A 272 -12.44 5.50 4.05
N MET A 273 -13.69 5.38 3.63
CA MET A 273 -14.75 6.32 4.00
C MET A 273 -15.09 6.31 5.50
N ALA A 274 -14.99 5.13 6.13
CA ALA A 274 -15.13 5.01 7.59
C ALA A 274 -13.97 5.69 8.34
N ILE A 275 -12.74 5.51 7.87
CA ILE A 275 -11.56 6.21 8.39
C ILE A 275 -11.75 7.73 8.26
N CYS A 276 -12.16 8.24 7.09
CA CYS A 276 -12.51 9.65 6.91
C CYS A 276 -13.54 10.10 7.96
N SER A 277 -14.61 9.32 8.17
CA SER A 277 -15.67 9.66 9.11
C SER A 277 -15.21 9.69 10.58
N VAL A 278 -14.38 8.71 10.98
CA VAL A 278 -13.85 8.63 12.34
C VAL A 278 -12.87 9.75 12.62
N PHE A 279 -11.88 9.96 11.73
CA PHE A 279 -10.83 10.96 11.96
C PHE A 279 -11.32 12.39 11.75
N SER A 280 -12.32 12.65 10.91
CA SER A 280 -12.98 13.96 10.88
C SER A 280 -13.65 14.29 12.21
N LYS A 281 -14.23 13.29 12.90
CA LYS A 281 -14.84 13.48 14.23
C LYS A 281 -13.82 13.65 15.34
N LEU A 282 -12.61 13.11 15.18
CA LEU A 282 -11.49 13.20 16.14
C LEU A 282 -10.61 14.43 15.89
N SER A 283 -10.65 15.00 14.69
CA SER A 283 -9.82 16.14 14.30
C SER A 283 -10.25 17.42 15.01
N ASP A 284 -9.27 18.26 15.35
CA ASP A 284 -9.47 19.59 15.91
C ASP A 284 -9.68 20.67 14.81
N ARG A 285 -9.72 20.28 13.53
CA ARG A 285 -9.97 21.20 12.41
C ARG A 285 -11.41 21.68 12.43
N GLU A 286 -11.62 22.97 12.33
CA GLU A 286 -12.96 23.61 12.31
C GLU A 286 -13.79 23.16 11.11
N ASP A 287 -13.15 22.93 9.94
CA ASP A 287 -13.80 22.53 8.70
C ASP A 287 -14.02 21.00 8.55
N ALA A 288 -13.57 20.19 9.52
CA ALA A 288 -13.51 18.73 9.36
C ALA A 288 -14.87 18.08 9.06
N MET A 289 -15.93 18.54 9.70
CA MET A 289 -17.28 17.99 9.49
C MET A 289 -17.88 18.46 8.18
N ASP A 290 -17.65 19.70 7.77
CA ASP A 290 -18.13 20.25 6.49
C ASP A 290 -17.45 19.54 5.31
N GLN A 291 -16.14 19.26 5.43
CA GLN A 291 -15.39 18.50 4.43
C GLN A 291 -15.87 17.04 4.34
N LEU A 292 -16.19 16.41 5.48
CA LEU A 292 -16.76 15.08 5.49
C LEU A 292 -18.16 15.04 4.82
N GLU A 293 -19.00 16.02 5.10
CA GLU A 293 -20.32 16.12 4.46
C GLU A 293 -20.20 16.37 2.96
N ALA A 294 -19.27 17.23 2.55
CA ALA A 294 -18.95 17.46 1.14
C ALA A 294 -18.50 16.16 0.46
N LEU A 295 -17.59 15.40 1.07
CA LEU A 295 -17.10 14.12 0.54
C LEU A 295 -18.25 13.10 0.35
N TRP A 296 -19.18 13.01 1.31
CA TRP A 296 -20.35 12.14 1.18
C TRP A 296 -21.32 12.59 0.09
N ARG A 297 -21.51 13.90 -0.09
CA ARG A 297 -22.32 14.46 -1.18
C ARG A 297 -21.67 14.20 -2.53
N GLU A 298 -20.38 14.46 -2.68
CA GLU A 298 -19.60 14.16 -3.88
C GLU A 298 -19.73 12.68 -4.28
N LEU A 299 -19.62 11.75 -3.32
CA LEU A 299 -19.80 10.33 -3.58
C LEU A 299 -21.21 10.01 -4.07
N ARG A 300 -22.23 10.65 -3.48
CA ARG A 300 -23.63 10.43 -3.88
C ARG A 300 -23.90 10.94 -5.30
N GLU A 301 -23.31 12.08 -5.65
CA GLU A 301 -23.43 12.68 -6.99
C GLU A 301 -22.65 11.87 -8.03
N TYR A 302 -21.49 11.31 -7.64
CA TYR A 302 -20.66 10.47 -8.50
C TYR A 302 -21.28 9.09 -8.76
N ASP A 303 -21.67 8.38 -7.71
CA ASP A 303 -22.29 7.05 -7.81
C ASP A 303 -23.21 6.78 -6.60
N GLU A 304 -24.52 6.85 -6.82
CA GLU A 304 -25.54 6.62 -5.78
C GLU A 304 -25.51 5.19 -5.22
N ARG A 305 -25.10 4.17 -6.01
CA ARG A 305 -25.02 2.77 -5.54
C ARG A 305 -23.83 2.60 -4.60
N MET A 306 -22.66 3.16 -4.96
CA MET A 306 -21.49 3.20 -4.09
C MET A 306 -21.80 3.95 -2.79
N TYR A 307 -22.44 5.11 -2.89
CA TYR A 307 -22.87 5.90 -1.73
C TYR A 307 -23.76 5.10 -0.79
N ARG A 308 -24.84 4.48 -1.31
CA ARG A 308 -25.75 3.69 -0.48
C ARG A 308 -25.04 2.56 0.22
N ARG A 309 -24.18 1.84 -0.47
CA ARG A 309 -23.40 0.74 0.09
C ARG A 309 -22.43 1.20 1.17
N ALA A 310 -21.67 2.26 0.92
CA ALA A 310 -20.68 2.78 1.86
C ALA A 310 -21.33 3.49 3.07
N LYS A 311 -22.37 4.31 2.86
CA LYS A 311 -22.98 5.13 3.90
C LYS A 311 -23.96 4.38 4.78
N HIS A 312 -24.82 3.52 4.18
CA HIS A 312 -25.92 2.84 4.85
C HIS A 312 -25.62 1.36 5.17
N GLY A 313 -24.43 0.84 4.79
CA GLY A 313 -23.95 -0.44 5.27
C GLY A 313 -23.63 -0.39 6.78
N VAL A 314 -23.37 -1.54 7.39
CA VAL A 314 -23.12 -1.67 8.84
C VAL A 314 -22.03 -0.71 9.32
N VAL A 315 -20.87 -0.71 8.66
CA VAL A 315 -19.73 0.13 9.03
C VAL A 315 -20.04 1.61 8.80
N GLY A 316 -20.59 1.97 7.64
CA GLY A 316 -20.98 3.34 7.34
C GLY A 316 -21.99 3.90 8.32
N THR A 317 -23.03 3.13 8.67
CA THR A 317 -24.02 3.53 9.67
C THR A 317 -23.35 3.73 11.04
N ALA A 318 -22.54 2.78 11.49
CA ALA A 318 -21.86 2.86 12.78
C ALA A 318 -20.90 4.05 12.90
N THR A 319 -20.18 4.38 11.81
CA THR A 319 -19.22 5.50 11.80
C THR A 319 -19.84 6.86 11.52
N ASN A 320 -21.11 6.92 11.07
CA ASN A 320 -21.81 8.16 10.73
C ASN A 320 -23.03 8.42 11.60
N LEU A 321 -23.11 7.84 12.79
CA LEU A 321 -24.21 8.12 13.74
C LEU A 321 -24.35 9.62 13.99
N PRO A 322 -25.58 10.17 13.90
CA PRO A 322 -25.84 11.58 14.18
C PRO A 322 -25.72 11.87 15.67
N SER A 323 -25.57 13.14 16.02
CA SER A 323 -25.52 13.68 17.38
C SER A 323 -24.20 13.53 18.15
N GLY A 324 -24.06 14.30 19.22
CA GLY A 324 -22.89 14.22 20.12
C GLY A 324 -22.73 12.84 20.81
N LEU A 325 -23.84 12.13 21.05
CA LEU A 325 -23.82 10.75 21.53
C LEU A 325 -23.29 9.81 20.46
N GLY A 326 -23.72 9.97 19.21
CA GLY A 326 -23.20 9.20 18.07
C GLY A 326 -21.69 9.39 17.89
N LYS A 327 -21.17 10.62 18.05
CA LYS A 327 -19.73 10.88 18.05
C LYS A 327 -19.02 10.05 19.14
N LYS A 328 -19.52 10.03 20.37
CA LYS A 328 -18.93 9.23 21.48
C LYS A 328 -18.96 7.73 21.21
N ILE A 329 -20.06 7.20 20.65
CA ILE A 329 -20.19 5.78 20.30
C ILE A 329 -19.21 5.41 19.19
N THR A 330 -19.08 6.23 18.14
CA THR A 330 -18.14 6.01 17.03
C THR A 330 -16.70 5.95 17.54
N ILE A 331 -16.30 6.93 18.38
CA ILE A 331 -14.96 7.00 18.96
C ILE A 331 -14.71 5.83 19.92
N GLY A 332 -15.69 5.48 20.77
CA GLY A 332 -15.59 4.33 21.67
C GLY A 332 -15.44 3.01 20.93
N GLY A 333 -16.21 2.82 19.84
CA GLY A 333 -16.12 1.65 18.96
C GLY A 333 -14.76 1.55 18.25
N TYR A 334 -14.23 2.68 17.78
CA TYR A 334 -12.89 2.74 17.19
C TYR A 334 -11.80 2.34 18.20
N ARG A 335 -11.82 2.91 19.40
CA ARG A 335 -10.84 2.56 20.46
C ARG A 335 -10.94 1.10 20.91
N LEU A 336 -12.15 0.53 20.90
CA LEU A 336 -12.33 -0.90 21.17
C LEU A 336 -11.75 -1.75 20.01
N ALA A 337 -12.00 -1.36 18.76
CA ALA A 337 -11.46 -2.04 17.60
C ALA A 337 -9.92 -2.01 17.58
N GLN A 338 -9.28 -0.90 17.93
CA GLN A 338 -7.82 -0.82 18.08
C GLN A 338 -7.28 -1.87 19.06
N LYS A 339 -7.92 -2.03 20.23
CA LYS A 339 -7.50 -3.01 21.23
C LYS A 339 -7.68 -4.46 20.77
N VAL A 340 -8.70 -4.74 19.98
CA VAL A 340 -9.02 -6.11 19.50
C VAL A 340 -8.17 -6.50 18.30
N VAL A 341 -7.95 -5.57 17.38
CA VAL A 341 -7.25 -5.86 16.11
C VAL A 341 -5.74 -5.59 16.24
N LYS A 342 -5.31 -5.01 17.37
CA LYS A 342 -3.90 -4.63 17.64
C LYS A 342 -3.29 -3.85 16.44
N PHE A 343 -4.02 -2.88 15.91
CA PHE A 343 -3.43 -1.83 15.12
C PHE A 343 -2.69 -0.90 16.10
N ASN A 344 -1.37 -0.96 16.10
CA ASN A 344 -0.39 -0.32 16.99
C ASN A 344 -0.29 -0.95 18.38
#